data_09dc6fb63a9b34a47e5a0e27dee60c91
#
_entry.id   09dc6fb63a9b34a47e5a0e27dee60c91
#
_cell.length_a   1.000
_cell.length_b   1.000
_cell.length_c   1.000
_cell.angle_alpha   90.00
_cell.angle_beta   90.00
_cell.angle_gamma   90.00
#
_symmetry.space_group_name_H-M   'P 1'
#
loop_
_entity.id
_entity.type
_entity.pdbx_description
1 polymer ?
#
loop_
_entity_poly.entity_id
_entity_poly.type
_entity_poly.pdbx_seq_one_letter_code
_entity_poly.pdbx_strand_id
1 'polypeptide(L)'
;VLPAIAVKKEEISELFTREMEDCEPGNCDQTYLTHVARRNLRKKFIEAEAAMTGANFAVASTGECVVCTNEGNADMGTALNTKKLQITAFGIEKIVPNREALGVFTRLLARSATGQPTTTYTSHYCSPRKGGELHIIIVDNGRSRLLADADHRKVLNCLRCGACMNTCPVYRRSGGYAYTYFIPGPIGINLGMVNDPVK
;
A
#
# COMPACT_ATOMS: atom_id res chain seq x y z
N VAL A 1 10.86 2.76 -6.73
CA VAL A 1 11.42 1.46 -6.33
C VAL A 1 10.59 0.89 -5.19
N LEU A 2 10.02 -0.26 -5.36
CA LEU A 2 9.25 -0.93 -4.32
C LEU A 2 9.80 -2.36 -4.12
N PRO A 3 10.11 -2.75 -2.90
CA PRO A 3 10.11 -1.91 -1.70
C PRO A 3 11.39 -1.07 -1.57
N ALA A 4 11.26 0.20 -1.24
CA ALA A 4 12.40 1.11 -1.01
C ALA A 4 13.32 0.65 0.14
N ILE A 5 12.83 -0.22 1.01
CA ILE A 5 13.60 -0.85 2.09
C ILE A 5 14.84 -1.63 1.61
N ALA A 6 14.86 -2.02 0.33
CA ALA A 6 16.00 -2.70 -0.28
C ALA A 6 17.07 -1.75 -0.83
N VAL A 7 16.83 -0.43 -0.81
CA VAL A 7 17.72 0.60 -1.35
C VAL A 7 18.51 1.25 -0.22
N LYS A 8 19.82 1.37 -0.39
CA LYS A 8 20.68 2.02 0.59
C LYS A 8 20.50 3.52 0.59
N LYS A 9 20.75 4.18 1.71
CA LYS A 9 20.62 5.64 1.85
C LYS A 9 21.56 6.41 0.91
N GLU A 10 22.71 5.85 0.58
CA GLU A 10 23.67 6.40 -0.37
C GLU A 10 23.07 6.44 -1.78
N GLU A 11 22.47 5.34 -2.21
CA GLU A 11 21.77 5.24 -3.50
C GLU A 11 20.56 6.19 -3.58
N ILE A 12 19.84 6.36 -2.44
CA ILE A 12 18.74 7.35 -2.36
C ILE A 12 19.29 8.77 -2.50
N SER A 13 20.40 9.11 -1.83
CA SER A 13 21.05 10.41 -1.93
C SER A 13 21.46 10.73 -3.37
N GLU A 14 22.09 9.78 -4.06
CA GLU A 14 22.46 9.91 -5.47
C GLU A 14 21.24 10.13 -6.37
N LEU A 15 20.18 9.35 -6.16
CA LEU A 15 18.92 9.48 -6.88
C LEU A 15 18.30 10.87 -6.67
N PHE A 16 18.25 11.34 -5.42
CA PHE A 16 17.66 12.64 -5.09
C PHE A 16 18.48 13.79 -5.63
N THR A 17 19.83 13.69 -5.63
CA THR A 17 20.70 14.67 -6.25
C THR A 17 20.46 14.81 -7.76
N ARG A 18 20.08 13.70 -8.42
CA ARG A 18 19.78 13.69 -9.87
C ARG A 18 18.36 14.15 -10.20
N GLU A 19 17.38 13.79 -9.38
CA GLU A 19 15.96 13.91 -9.75
C GLU A 19 15.21 15.02 -9.00
N MET A 20 15.78 15.58 -7.94
CA MET A 20 15.13 16.56 -7.08
C MET A 20 15.94 17.85 -7.01
N GLU A 21 15.22 18.97 -6.89
CA GLU A 21 15.83 20.28 -6.67
C GLU A 21 16.36 20.39 -5.22
N ASP A 22 17.40 21.21 -5.05
CA ASP A 22 17.99 21.55 -3.73
C ASP A 22 18.45 20.34 -2.89
N CYS A 23 18.97 19.31 -3.55
CA CYS A 23 19.60 18.18 -2.85
C CYS A 23 21.11 18.31 -2.89
N GLU A 24 21.76 18.37 -1.73
CA GLU A 24 23.22 18.42 -1.59
C GLU A 24 23.85 17.08 -1.97
N PRO A 25 24.78 17.04 -2.92
CA PRO A 25 25.47 15.82 -3.31
C PRO A 25 26.17 15.14 -2.12
N GLY A 26 25.97 13.84 -1.95
CA GLY A 26 26.61 13.05 -0.92
C GLY A 26 26.03 13.20 0.50
N ASN A 27 25.04 14.03 0.70
CA ASN A 27 24.36 14.13 1.99
C ASN A 27 23.39 12.95 2.16
N CYS A 28 23.74 12.01 3.02
CA CYS A 28 22.98 10.77 3.28
C CYS A 28 22.21 10.81 4.62
N ASP A 29 22.09 12.00 5.24
CA ASP A 29 21.28 12.14 6.45
C ASP A 29 19.81 11.85 6.15
N GLN A 30 19.20 10.94 6.90
CA GLN A 30 17.84 10.48 6.66
C GLN A 30 16.79 11.59 6.83
N THR A 31 16.97 12.45 7.82
CA THR A 31 16.09 13.56 8.10
C THR A 31 16.17 14.60 6.97
N TYR A 32 17.41 14.92 6.57
CA TYR A 32 17.66 15.80 5.43
C TYR A 32 17.00 15.31 4.13
N LEU A 33 17.23 14.04 3.76
CA LEU A 33 16.62 13.44 2.56
C LEU A 33 15.08 13.45 2.62
N THR A 34 14.50 13.18 3.80
CA THR A 34 13.05 13.28 3.99
C THR A 34 12.53 14.70 3.77
N HIS A 35 13.26 15.71 4.25
CA HIS A 35 12.91 17.11 4.01
C HIS A 35 13.05 17.53 2.54
N VAL A 36 14.06 17.03 1.82
CA VAL A 36 14.19 17.24 0.37
C VAL A 36 12.99 16.65 -0.36
N ALA A 37 12.65 15.40 -0.09
CA ALA A 37 11.46 14.76 -0.67
C ALA A 37 10.18 15.57 -0.37
N ARG A 38 9.98 15.99 0.88
CA ARG A 38 8.82 16.78 1.30
C ARG A 38 8.69 18.08 0.52
N ARG A 39 9.77 18.85 0.35
CA ARG A 39 9.74 20.12 -0.38
C ARG A 39 9.38 19.90 -1.86
N ASN A 40 10.06 18.95 -2.50
CA ASN A 40 9.85 18.67 -3.92
C ASN A 40 8.47 18.08 -4.25
N LEU A 41 7.94 17.19 -3.38
CA LEU A 41 6.67 16.53 -3.64
C LEU A 41 5.45 17.35 -3.22
N ARG A 42 5.59 18.28 -2.26
CA ARG A 42 4.46 19.06 -1.73
C ARG A 42 3.69 19.79 -2.82
N LYS A 43 4.39 20.47 -3.72
CA LYS A 43 3.78 21.21 -4.83
C LYS A 43 2.99 20.26 -5.74
N LYS A 44 3.59 19.12 -6.10
CA LYS A 44 2.96 18.08 -6.93
C LYS A 44 1.67 17.54 -6.29
N PHE A 45 1.68 17.31 -4.97
CA PHE A 45 0.48 16.90 -4.25
C PHE A 45 -0.62 17.96 -4.23
N ILE A 46 -0.26 19.24 -4.11
CA ILE A 46 -1.21 20.35 -4.08
C ILE A 46 -1.84 20.56 -5.47
N GLU A 47 -1.05 20.53 -6.53
CA GLU A 47 -1.48 20.82 -7.89
C GLU A 47 -2.21 19.66 -8.58
N ALA A 48 -2.01 18.42 -8.12
CA ALA A 48 -2.63 17.26 -8.74
C ALA A 48 -4.17 17.31 -8.64
N GLU A 49 -4.88 17.17 -9.75
CA GLU A 49 -6.34 17.15 -9.82
C GLU A 49 -6.95 15.76 -9.62
N ALA A 50 -6.17 14.71 -9.84
CA ALA A 50 -6.57 13.32 -9.65
C ALA A 50 -5.67 12.61 -8.62
N ALA A 51 -6.25 11.68 -7.88
CA ALA A 51 -5.52 10.80 -6.97
C ALA A 51 -5.92 9.35 -7.20
N MET A 52 -4.92 8.47 -7.26
CA MET A 52 -5.15 7.02 -7.30
C MET A 52 -4.47 6.36 -6.10
N THR A 53 -5.25 5.56 -5.36
CA THR A 53 -4.76 4.86 -4.17
C THR A 53 -5.19 3.40 -4.17
N GLY A 54 -4.46 2.56 -3.42
CA GLY A 54 -5.01 1.30 -2.96
C GLY A 54 -5.90 1.51 -1.74
N ALA A 55 -6.57 0.43 -1.28
CA ALA A 55 -7.16 0.37 0.05
C ALA A 55 -6.64 -0.87 0.79
N ASN A 56 -6.46 -0.72 2.10
CA ASN A 56 -6.13 -1.84 2.98
C ASN A 56 -7.36 -2.68 3.29
N PHE A 57 -8.51 -2.03 3.46
CA PHE A 57 -9.79 -2.66 3.69
C PHE A 57 -10.93 -1.90 3.01
N ALA A 58 -12.03 -2.60 2.77
CA ALA A 58 -13.32 -2.02 2.39
C ALA A 58 -14.41 -2.64 3.27
N VAL A 59 -15.32 -1.81 3.77
CA VAL A 59 -16.38 -2.24 4.69
C VAL A 59 -17.69 -2.44 3.93
N ALA A 60 -18.15 -3.68 3.81
CA ALA A 60 -19.31 -4.02 2.99
C ALA A 60 -20.59 -3.33 3.47
N SER A 61 -20.81 -3.23 4.80
CA SER A 61 -22.02 -2.63 5.37
C SER A 61 -22.17 -1.14 5.17
N THR A 62 -21.06 -0.41 4.88
CA THR A 62 -21.06 1.05 4.77
C THR A 62 -20.55 1.58 3.43
N GLY A 63 -19.93 0.72 2.61
CA GLY A 63 -19.25 1.14 1.38
C GLY A 63 -17.95 1.93 1.62
N GLU A 64 -17.43 1.88 2.84
CA GLU A 64 -16.29 2.64 3.30
C GLU A 64 -14.98 1.99 2.83
N CYS A 65 -14.10 2.78 2.22
CA CYS A 65 -12.72 2.39 1.94
C CYS A 65 -11.79 2.90 3.02
N VAL A 66 -10.83 2.07 3.43
CA VAL A 66 -9.90 2.37 4.52
C VAL A 66 -8.46 2.23 4.05
N VAL A 67 -7.69 3.29 4.23
CA VAL A 67 -6.26 3.34 3.88
C VAL A 67 -5.44 3.57 5.15
N CYS A 68 -4.45 2.69 5.37
CA CYS A 68 -3.55 2.76 6.50
C CYS A 68 -2.14 3.10 6.01
N THR A 69 -1.59 4.23 6.44
CA THR A 69 -0.23 4.67 6.08
C THR A 69 0.51 5.26 7.28
N ASN A 70 1.84 5.34 7.19
CA ASN A 70 2.66 6.07 8.16
C ASN A 70 3.19 7.39 7.61
N GLU A 71 3.20 7.56 6.29
CA GLU A 71 3.78 8.70 5.59
C GLU A 71 2.75 9.79 5.25
N GLY A 72 1.46 9.50 5.35
CA GLY A 72 0.39 10.42 4.97
C GLY A 72 0.29 10.68 3.45
N ASN A 73 0.96 9.89 2.62
CA ASN A 73 0.99 10.04 1.18
C ASN A 73 -0.39 9.83 0.53
N ALA A 74 -1.13 8.82 0.97
CA ALA A 74 -2.50 8.60 0.51
C ALA A 74 -3.44 9.72 0.98
N ASP A 75 -3.25 10.20 2.22
CA ASP A 75 -4.03 11.28 2.79
C ASP A 75 -3.83 12.58 2.03
N MET A 76 -2.60 12.93 1.69
CA MET A 76 -2.30 14.08 0.82
C MET A 76 -2.89 13.90 -0.58
N GLY A 77 -2.90 12.68 -1.11
CA GLY A 77 -3.53 12.36 -2.40
C GLY A 77 -5.04 12.52 -2.38
N THR A 78 -5.71 12.13 -1.30
CA THR A 78 -7.18 12.08 -1.22
C THR A 78 -7.80 13.25 -0.46
N ALA A 79 -7.08 13.84 0.51
CA ALA A 79 -7.61 14.84 1.42
C ALA A 79 -7.59 16.28 0.92
N LEU A 80 -6.74 16.62 -0.04
CA LEU A 80 -6.63 18.00 -0.52
C LEU A 80 -7.83 18.39 -1.39
N ASN A 81 -8.38 19.58 -1.14
CA ASN A 81 -9.61 20.07 -1.76
C ASN A 81 -9.54 20.25 -3.29
N THR A 82 -8.34 20.21 -3.86
CA THR A 82 -8.13 20.35 -5.31
C THR A 82 -8.44 19.09 -6.11
N LYS A 83 -8.63 17.95 -5.44
CA LYS A 83 -8.85 16.66 -6.12
C LYS A 83 -10.28 16.57 -6.65
N LYS A 84 -10.42 16.59 -7.96
CA LYS A 84 -11.69 16.39 -8.66
C LYS A 84 -12.01 14.92 -8.89
N LEU A 85 -10.96 14.10 -9.02
CA LEU A 85 -11.08 12.66 -9.29
C LEU A 85 -10.29 11.85 -8.27
N GLN A 86 -10.99 10.94 -7.57
CA GLN A 86 -10.36 9.95 -6.71
C GLN A 86 -10.66 8.54 -7.24
N ILE A 87 -9.61 7.76 -7.45
CA ILE A 87 -9.71 6.36 -7.87
C ILE A 87 -9.12 5.49 -6.75
N THR A 88 -9.90 4.51 -6.29
CA THR A 88 -9.44 3.56 -5.27
C THR A 88 -9.55 2.14 -5.81
N ALA A 89 -8.42 1.41 -5.85
CA ALA A 89 -8.38 0.05 -6.38
C ALA A 89 -7.92 -0.93 -5.29
N PHE A 90 -8.64 -2.04 -5.11
CA PHE A 90 -8.25 -3.09 -4.18
C PHE A 90 -8.75 -4.46 -4.59
N GLY A 91 -8.09 -5.51 -4.11
CA GLY A 91 -8.54 -6.88 -4.33
C GLY A 91 -9.79 -7.20 -3.52
N ILE A 92 -10.69 -8.00 -4.09
CA ILE A 92 -11.95 -8.41 -3.43
C ILE A 92 -11.73 -9.05 -2.05
N GLU A 93 -10.56 -9.62 -1.81
CA GLU A 93 -10.15 -10.18 -0.52
C GLU A 93 -9.95 -9.14 0.59
N LYS A 94 -10.02 -7.85 0.26
CA LYS A 94 -9.90 -6.75 1.23
C LYS A 94 -11.23 -6.34 1.86
N ILE A 95 -12.31 -6.96 1.43
CA ILE A 95 -13.65 -6.64 1.94
C ILE A 95 -13.86 -7.29 3.30
N VAL A 96 -14.23 -6.48 4.27
CA VAL A 96 -14.64 -6.92 5.62
C VAL A 96 -16.13 -6.64 5.83
N PRO A 97 -16.85 -7.44 6.63
CA PRO A 97 -18.31 -7.33 6.71
C PRO A 97 -18.79 -6.01 7.33
N ASN A 98 -18.14 -5.55 8.40
CA ASN A 98 -18.61 -4.40 9.21
C ASN A 98 -17.43 -3.69 9.90
N ARG A 99 -17.73 -2.59 10.61
CA ARG A 99 -16.73 -1.79 11.32
C ARG A 99 -16.12 -2.50 12.54
N GLU A 100 -16.85 -3.40 13.16
CA GLU A 100 -16.36 -4.20 14.30
C GLU A 100 -15.22 -5.11 13.84
N ALA A 101 -15.39 -5.80 12.73
CA ALA A 101 -14.33 -6.59 12.11
C ALA A 101 -13.14 -5.70 11.69
N LEU A 102 -13.41 -4.54 11.09
CA LEU A 102 -12.36 -3.57 10.72
C LEU A 102 -11.51 -3.17 11.94
N GLY A 103 -12.12 -2.92 13.09
CA GLY A 103 -11.43 -2.55 14.33
C GLY A 103 -10.42 -3.59 14.79
N VAL A 104 -10.67 -4.86 14.52
CA VAL A 104 -9.72 -5.95 14.77
C VAL A 104 -8.57 -5.91 13.76
N PHE A 105 -8.89 -5.80 12.48
CA PHE A 105 -7.91 -5.88 11.40
C PHE A 105 -6.94 -4.68 11.37
N THR A 106 -7.40 -3.48 11.67
CA THR A 106 -6.53 -2.30 11.72
C THR A 106 -5.48 -2.41 12.82
N ARG A 107 -5.85 -2.98 13.98
CA ARG A 107 -4.89 -3.26 15.07
C ARG A 107 -3.91 -4.36 14.70
N LEU A 108 -4.37 -5.43 14.06
CA LEU A 108 -3.53 -6.54 13.62
C LEU A 108 -2.53 -6.08 12.56
N LEU A 109 -2.97 -5.28 11.59
CA LEU A 109 -2.12 -4.80 10.49
C LEU A 109 -0.88 -4.09 11.02
N ALA A 110 -1.05 -3.05 11.82
CA ALA A 110 0.04 -2.23 12.32
C ALA A 110 1.00 -3.03 13.24
N ARG A 111 0.45 -3.81 14.17
CA ARG A 111 1.23 -4.62 15.10
C ARG A 111 2.04 -5.70 14.42
N SER A 112 1.44 -6.38 13.45
CA SER A 112 2.11 -7.46 12.73
C SER A 112 3.16 -6.95 11.74
N ALA A 113 2.97 -5.75 11.18
CA ALA A 113 3.91 -5.15 10.24
C ALA A 113 5.14 -4.57 10.95
N THR A 114 4.94 -3.71 11.94
CA THR A 114 5.98 -2.85 12.51
C THR A 114 5.99 -2.79 14.04
N GLY A 115 5.11 -3.53 14.71
CA GLY A 115 4.94 -3.47 16.17
C GLY A 115 4.20 -2.23 16.68
N GLN A 116 3.69 -1.38 15.80
CA GLN A 116 2.90 -0.21 16.17
C GLN A 116 1.52 -0.61 16.69
N PRO A 117 0.94 0.09 17.67
CA PRO A 117 -0.44 -0.14 18.10
C PRO A 117 -1.47 0.16 17.01
N THR A 118 -1.23 1.21 16.21
CA THR A 118 -1.99 1.60 15.01
C THR A 118 -1.06 2.29 14.02
N THR A 119 -1.46 2.42 12.75
CA THR A 119 -0.75 3.26 11.78
C THR A 119 -0.91 4.74 12.12
N THR A 120 0.03 5.58 11.72
CA THR A 120 0.01 7.03 11.96
C THR A 120 -1.25 7.67 11.36
N TYR A 121 -1.63 7.23 10.16
CA TYR A 121 -2.84 7.67 9.47
C TYR A 121 -3.72 6.46 9.18
N THR A 122 -4.99 6.55 9.52
CA THR A 122 -6.03 5.60 9.16
C THR A 122 -7.21 6.38 8.61
N SER A 123 -7.24 6.51 7.29
CA SER A 123 -8.22 7.36 6.60
C SER A 123 -9.39 6.54 6.09
N HIS A 124 -10.58 7.04 6.36
CA HIS A 124 -11.86 6.44 5.98
C HIS A 124 -12.60 7.35 5.01
N TYR A 125 -13.13 6.82 3.92
CA TYR A 125 -13.95 7.56 2.98
C TYR A 125 -14.94 6.63 2.25
N CYS A 126 -16.15 7.14 2.02
CA CYS A 126 -17.23 6.40 1.34
C CYS A 126 -17.97 7.26 0.30
N SER A 127 -17.58 8.51 0.14
CA SER A 127 -18.20 9.45 -0.78
C SER A 127 -17.17 10.37 -1.43
N PRO A 128 -17.45 10.88 -2.62
CA PRO A 128 -16.59 11.90 -3.22
C PRO A 128 -16.61 13.19 -2.41
N ARG A 129 -15.58 13.99 -2.57
CA ARG A 129 -15.57 15.36 -2.07
C ARG A 129 -16.56 16.22 -2.84
N LYS A 130 -16.99 17.33 -2.23
CA LYS A 130 -17.92 18.26 -2.89
C LYS A 130 -17.36 18.71 -4.25
N GLY A 131 -18.11 18.42 -5.31
CA GLY A 131 -17.74 18.75 -6.69
C GLY A 131 -16.68 17.81 -7.31
N GLY A 132 -16.40 16.67 -6.68
CA GLY A 132 -15.50 15.64 -7.20
C GLY A 132 -16.19 14.32 -7.46
N GLU A 133 -15.42 13.35 -7.96
CA GLU A 133 -15.86 12.00 -8.26
C GLU A 133 -15.01 10.97 -7.46
N LEU A 134 -15.64 9.88 -7.03
CA LEU A 134 -14.99 8.73 -6.42
C LEU A 134 -15.31 7.48 -7.23
N HIS A 135 -14.27 6.84 -7.76
CA HIS A 135 -14.36 5.57 -8.45
C HIS A 135 -13.71 4.47 -7.62
N ILE A 136 -14.46 3.41 -7.33
CA ILE A 136 -13.98 2.25 -6.58
C ILE A 136 -13.86 1.08 -7.54
N ILE A 137 -12.64 0.55 -7.69
CA ILE A 137 -12.31 -0.57 -8.56
C ILE A 137 -12.04 -1.81 -7.69
N ILE A 138 -12.94 -2.77 -7.73
CA ILE A 138 -12.78 -4.06 -7.04
C ILE A 138 -12.16 -5.05 -8.02
N VAL A 139 -10.95 -5.51 -7.69
CA VAL A 139 -10.16 -6.38 -8.56
C VAL A 139 -10.35 -7.83 -8.15
N ASP A 140 -10.93 -8.65 -9.01
CA ASP A 140 -10.98 -10.09 -8.81
C ASP A 140 -9.65 -10.77 -9.18
N ASN A 141 -9.23 -10.67 -10.41
CA ASN A 141 -7.99 -11.24 -10.92
C ASN A 141 -7.69 -12.65 -10.37
N GLY A 142 -8.63 -13.58 -10.55
CA GLY A 142 -8.50 -14.98 -10.14
C GLY A 142 -8.82 -15.29 -8.67
N ARG A 143 -9.15 -14.30 -7.85
CA ARG A 143 -9.45 -14.50 -6.43
C ARG A 143 -10.73 -15.29 -6.20
N SER A 144 -11.74 -15.10 -7.04
CA SER A 144 -12.97 -15.88 -6.97
C SER A 144 -12.72 -17.37 -7.27
N ARG A 145 -11.83 -17.69 -8.22
CA ARG A 145 -11.40 -19.08 -8.48
C ARG A 145 -10.66 -19.66 -7.28
N LEU A 146 -9.77 -18.86 -6.70
CA LEU A 146 -9.02 -19.27 -5.52
C LEU A 146 -9.92 -19.48 -4.30
N LEU A 147 -10.99 -18.69 -4.16
CA LEU A 147 -12.00 -18.85 -3.11
C LEU A 147 -12.79 -20.16 -3.27
N ALA A 148 -13.06 -20.59 -4.49
CA ALA A 148 -13.75 -21.85 -4.80
C ALA A 148 -12.88 -23.08 -4.51
N ASP A 149 -11.56 -22.94 -4.50
CA ASP A 149 -10.61 -24.00 -4.21
C ASP A 149 -10.50 -24.26 -2.70
N ALA A 150 -10.91 -25.45 -2.27
CA ALA A 150 -10.93 -25.83 -0.86
C ALA A 150 -9.53 -25.87 -0.22
N ASP A 151 -8.50 -26.22 -0.98
CA ASP A 151 -7.14 -26.37 -0.49
C ASP A 151 -6.41 -25.02 -0.39
N HIS A 152 -6.72 -24.06 -1.26
CA HIS A 152 -6.00 -22.80 -1.38
C HIS A 152 -6.76 -21.57 -0.88
N ARG A 153 -8.09 -21.65 -0.68
CA ARG A 153 -8.93 -20.49 -0.28
C ARG A 153 -8.43 -19.72 0.94
N LYS A 154 -7.79 -20.40 1.89
CA LYS A 154 -7.29 -19.78 3.13
C LYS A 154 -6.23 -18.71 2.91
N VAL A 155 -5.56 -18.71 1.75
CA VAL A 155 -4.57 -17.68 1.43
C VAL A 155 -5.22 -16.29 1.28
N LEU A 156 -6.51 -16.22 0.95
CA LEU A 156 -7.26 -14.97 0.85
C LEU A 156 -7.47 -14.28 2.21
N ASN A 157 -7.23 -14.97 3.33
CA ASN A 157 -7.24 -14.34 4.66
C ASN A 157 -6.02 -13.44 4.90
N CYS A 158 -5.10 -13.34 3.94
CA CYS A 158 -3.88 -12.55 4.06
C CYS A 158 -4.18 -11.05 4.11
N LEU A 159 -3.84 -10.39 5.22
CA LEU A 159 -3.95 -8.93 5.40
C LEU A 159 -2.85 -8.14 4.68
N ARG A 160 -1.82 -8.84 4.15
CA ARG A 160 -0.58 -8.23 3.62
C ARG A 160 0.20 -7.41 4.65
N CYS A 161 0.15 -7.81 5.91
CA CYS A 161 0.92 -7.15 6.98
C CYS A 161 2.43 -7.40 6.90
N GLY A 162 2.88 -8.39 6.14
CA GLY A 162 4.31 -8.69 6.00
C GLY A 162 4.94 -9.51 7.13
N ALA A 163 4.20 -9.89 8.18
CA ALA A 163 4.73 -10.64 9.32
C ALA A 163 5.44 -11.94 8.92
N CYS A 164 4.90 -12.67 7.96
CA CYS A 164 5.53 -13.89 7.43
C CYS A 164 6.87 -13.61 6.74
N MET A 165 7.05 -12.46 6.12
CA MET A 165 8.29 -12.04 5.47
C MET A 165 9.34 -11.59 6.49
N ASN A 166 8.92 -11.01 7.61
CA ASN A 166 9.82 -10.62 8.69
C ASN A 166 10.59 -11.81 9.29
N THR A 167 9.99 -13.00 9.28
CA THR A 167 10.59 -14.23 9.80
C THR A 167 11.17 -15.13 8.72
N CYS A 168 10.84 -14.91 7.45
CA CYS A 168 11.26 -15.76 6.34
C CYS A 168 12.78 -15.63 6.07
N PRO A 169 13.58 -16.70 6.20
CA PRO A 169 15.01 -16.64 5.94
C PRO A 169 15.35 -16.33 4.48
N VAL A 170 14.50 -16.76 3.54
CA VAL A 170 14.66 -16.48 2.11
C VAL A 170 14.46 -14.99 1.85
N TYR A 171 13.36 -14.41 2.32
CA TYR A 171 13.08 -13.00 2.14
C TYR A 171 14.15 -12.10 2.77
N ARG A 172 14.66 -12.48 3.95
CA ARG A 172 15.75 -11.75 4.63
C ARG A 172 17.05 -11.72 3.84
N ARG A 173 17.30 -12.75 3.02
CA ARG A 173 18.52 -12.88 2.20
C ARG A 173 18.38 -12.18 0.85
N SER A 174 17.26 -12.40 0.17
CA SER A 174 17.04 -12.02 -1.23
C SER A 174 16.20 -10.77 -1.44
N GLY A 175 15.44 -10.34 -0.42
CA GLY A 175 14.46 -9.27 -0.56
C GLY A 175 13.28 -9.63 -1.46
N GLY A 176 12.40 -8.66 -1.70
CA GLY A 176 11.17 -8.87 -2.49
C GLY A 176 11.40 -9.07 -3.99
N TYR A 177 12.49 -8.56 -4.53
CA TYR A 177 12.79 -8.63 -5.97
C TYR A 177 13.12 -10.03 -6.48
N ALA A 178 13.57 -10.93 -5.60
CA ALA A 178 13.86 -12.31 -5.97
C ALA A 178 12.59 -13.15 -6.24
N TYR A 179 11.43 -12.65 -5.84
CA TYR A 179 10.17 -13.31 -6.16
C TYR A 179 9.76 -12.99 -7.60
N THR A 180 9.43 -14.00 -8.36
CA THR A 180 9.04 -13.84 -9.78
C THR A 180 7.71 -13.13 -9.96
N TYR A 181 6.87 -13.11 -8.93
CA TYR A 181 5.61 -12.39 -8.89
C TYR A 181 5.75 -11.10 -8.07
N PHE A 182 5.14 -10.01 -8.53
CA PHE A 182 5.29 -8.68 -7.92
C PHE A 182 4.71 -8.54 -6.50
N ILE A 183 3.93 -9.52 -6.03
CA ILE A 183 3.48 -9.62 -4.64
C ILE A 183 4.25 -10.73 -3.97
N PRO A 184 5.13 -10.45 -2.99
CA PRO A 184 5.84 -11.48 -2.24
C PRO A 184 4.96 -12.14 -1.18
N GLY A 185 5.47 -13.25 -0.62
CA GLY A 185 4.82 -13.98 0.47
C GLY A 185 3.73 -14.94 0.01
N PRO A 186 3.01 -15.58 0.95
CA PRO A 186 2.09 -16.69 0.65
C PRO A 186 0.98 -16.33 -0.34
N ILE A 187 0.39 -15.15 -0.22
CA ILE A 187 -0.65 -14.71 -1.17
C ILE A 187 -0.07 -14.51 -2.57
N GLY A 188 1.12 -13.95 -2.70
CA GLY A 188 1.76 -13.72 -3.99
C GLY A 188 2.09 -15.03 -4.69
N ILE A 189 2.61 -16.02 -3.97
CA ILE A 189 2.92 -17.35 -4.50
C ILE A 189 1.65 -17.99 -5.06
N ASN A 190 0.56 -18.00 -4.30
CA ASN A 190 -0.69 -18.63 -4.74
C ASN A 190 -1.36 -17.87 -5.90
N LEU A 191 -1.40 -16.53 -5.84
CA LEU A 191 -1.95 -15.74 -6.95
C LEU A 191 -1.08 -15.84 -8.22
N GLY A 192 0.22 -15.95 -8.08
CA GLY A 192 1.13 -16.19 -9.19
C GLY A 192 0.82 -17.51 -9.90
N MET A 193 0.62 -18.59 -9.17
CA MET A 193 0.24 -19.90 -9.73
C MET A 193 -1.12 -19.87 -10.43
N VAL A 194 -2.09 -19.10 -9.91
CA VAL A 194 -3.44 -18.99 -10.53
C VAL A 194 -3.42 -18.18 -11.81
N ASN A 195 -2.60 -17.12 -11.85
CA ASN A 195 -2.58 -16.16 -12.96
C ASN A 195 -1.52 -16.47 -14.03
N ASP A 196 -0.46 -17.19 -13.66
CA ASP A 196 0.62 -17.58 -14.56
C ASP A 196 1.15 -18.98 -14.15
N PRO A 197 0.41 -20.05 -14.48
CA PRO A 197 0.72 -21.40 -14.04
C PRO A 197 2.01 -21.99 -14.67
N VAL A 198 2.61 -21.29 -15.63
CA VAL A 198 3.82 -21.74 -16.36
C VAL A 198 5.11 -21.20 -15.70
N LYS A 199 5.00 -20.30 -14.75
CA LYS A 199 6.12 -19.78 -13.95
C LYS A 199 6.09 -20.35 -12.55
#